data_e5612e38448010f34f79f14954e564bd
#
_entry.id   e5612e38448010f34f79f14954e564bd
#
_cell.length_a   1.000
_cell.length_b   1.000
_cell.length_c   1.000
_cell.angle_alpha   90.00
_cell.angle_beta   90.00
_cell.angle_gamma   90.00
#
_symmetry.space_group_name_H-M   'P 1'
#
loop_
_entity.id
_entity.type
_entity.pdbx_description
1 polymer ?
#
loop_
_entity_poly.entity_id
_entity_poly.type
_entity_poly.pdbx_seq_one_letter_code
_entity_poly.pdbx_strand_id
1 'polypeptide(L)'
;MDLNRLPWRNLSHRPLRTAALLVLTFFLSFVIFAGSMAVVSLQNGLETLENRLGADIIVVPNTAKRKVDPKTMILDGTPGYFYMEREKMVLISHIEGVEKVSPQIFLASLSASCCSVPVQIIGFEPETDFIIQPWIRESYGRELAHGDVVVGSAVNADVGDTIRFYN
;
A
#
# COMPACT_ATOMS: atom_id res chain seq x y z
N MET A 1 -13.61 -23.37 -58.81
CA MET A 1 -12.61 -23.95 -57.90
C MET A 1 -12.57 -23.08 -56.64
N ASP A 2 -13.15 -23.58 -55.53
CA ASP A 2 -13.25 -22.80 -54.33
C ASP A 2 -11.89 -22.78 -53.62
N LEU A 3 -11.15 -21.68 -53.75
CA LEU A 3 -9.86 -21.46 -53.10
C LEU A 3 -9.92 -21.60 -51.57
N ASN A 4 -11.09 -21.38 -50.99
CA ASN A 4 -11.30 -21.50 -49.52
C ASN A 4 -11.28 -22.94 -49.00
N ARG A 5 -11.40 -23.95 -49.85
CA ARG A 5 -11.39 -25.36 -49.44
C ARG A 5 -10.01 -26.01 -49.50
N LEU A 6 -9.05 -25.37 -50.16
CA LEU A 6 -7.67 -25.88 -50.28
C LEU A 6 -6.92 -26.05 -48.97
N PRO A 7 -7.00 -25.08 -48.02
CA PRO A 7 -6.34 -25.22 -46.72
C PRO A 7 -6.89 -26.39 -45.91
N TRP A 8 -8.22 -26.54 -45.86
CA TRP A 8 -8.86 -27.65 -45.15
C TRP A 8 -8.49 -29.03 -45.68
N ARG A 9 -8.37 -29.16 -46.96
CA ARG A 9 -8.01 -30.41 -47.62
C ARG A 9 -6.55 -30.78 -47.37
N ASN A 10 -5.66 -29.78 -47.27
CA ASN A 10 -4.24 -30.00 -46.98
C ASN A 10 -4.03 -30.38 -45.48
N LEU A 11 -4.83 -29.78 -44.57
CA LEU A 11 -4.82 -30.18 -43.16
C LEU A 11 -5.24 -31.64 -42.95
N SER A 12 -6.24 -32.11 -43.70
CA SER A 12 -6.80 -33.45 -43.57
C SER A 12 -5.89 -34.54 -44.13
N HIS A 13 -5.02 -34.23 -45.10
CA HIS A 13 -4.14 -35.21 -45.72
C HIS A 13 -2.90 -35.58 -44.90
N ARG A 14 -2.50 -34.77 -43.91
CA ARG A 14 -1.34 -35.06 -43.03
C ARG A 14 -1.68 -34.70 -41.57
N PRO A 15 -2.57 -35.49 -40.93
CA PRO A 15 -3.11 -35.14 -39.61
C PRO A 15 -2.05 -35.05 -38.53
N LEU A 16 -1.03 -35.90 -38.56
CA LEU A 16 0.03 -35.92 -37.55
C LEU A 16 0.88 -34.64 -37.59
N ARG A 17 1.22 -34.14 -38.80
CA ARG A 17 1.98 -32.90 -38.95
C ARG A 17 1.16 -31.68 -38.53
N THR A 18 -0.11 -31.68 -38.86
CA THR A 18 -1.02 -30.61 -38.47
C THR A 18 -1.22 -30.59 -36.96
N ALA A 19 -1.43 -31.72 -36.33
CA ALA A 19 -1.54 -31.85 -34.88
C ALA A 19 -0.25 -31.37 -34.17
N ALA A 20 0.92 -31.75 -34.67
CA ALA A 20 2.19 -31.31 -34.11
C ALA A 20 2.36 -29.79 -34.19
N LEU A 21 1.99 -29.15 -35.31
CA LEU A 21 2.03 -27.70 -35.47
C LEU A 21 1.02 -26.98 -34.56
N LEU A 22 -0.16 -27.53 -34.39
CA LEU A 22 -1.18 -26.97 -33.47
C LEU A 22 -0.72 -27.03 -32.01
N VAL A 23 -0.14 -28.16 -31.61
CA VAL A 23 0.41 -28.30 -30.25
C VAL A 23 1.56 -27.33 -30.02
N LEU A 24 2.43 -27.17 -31.01
CA LEU A 24 3.56 -26.25 -30.93
C LEU A 24 3.09 -24.80 -30.82
N THR A 25 2.14 -24.38 -31.67
CA THR A 25 1.60 -23.01 -31.63
C THR A 25 0.83 -22.77 -30.36
N PHE A 26 0.05 -23.72 -29.87
CA PHE A 26 -0.64 -23.63 -28.58
C PHE A 26 0.35 -23.45 -27.43
N PHE A 27 1.39 -24.30 -27.41
CA PHE A 27 2.41 -24.22 -26.36
C PHE A 27 3.16 -22.87 -26.38
N LEU A 28 3.54 -22.41 -27.59
CA LEU A 28 4.21 -21.11 -27.74
C LEU A 28 3.32 -19.96 -27.26
N SER A 29 2.04 -19.95 -27.65
CA SER A 29 1.08 -18.94 -27.21
C SER A 29 0.86 -18.98 -25.71
N PHE A 30 0.80 -20.19 -25.13
CA PHE A 30 0.67 -20.36 -23.68
C PHE A 30 1.88 -19.79 -22.92
N VAL A 31 3.09 -20.08 -23.39
CA VAL A 31 4.33 -19.57 -22.77
C VAL A 31 4.37 -18.03 -22.81
N ILE A 32 4.04 -17.44 -23.96
CA ILE A 32 4.00 -15.97 -24.11
C ILE A 32 2.94 -15.37 -23.16
N PHE A 33 1.76 -15.94 -23.14
CA PHE A 33 0.67 -15.45 -22.27
C PHE A 33 1.02 -15.60 -20.78
N ALA A 34 1.50 -16.77 -20.37
CA ALA A 34 1.91 -17.00 -18.99
C ALA A 34 3.07 -16.08 -18.57
N GLY A 35 4.05 -15.89 -19.46
CA GLY A 35 5.16 -14.98 -19.23
C GLY A 35 4.71 -13.53 -19.08
N SER A 36 3.83 -13.04 -19.94
CA SER A 36 3.29 -11.68 -19.85
C SER A 36 2.48 -11.47 -18.56
N MET A 37 1.67 -12.45 -18.18
CA MET A 37 0.90 -12.40 -16.95
C MET A 37 1.78 -12.40 -15.70
N ALA A 38 2.86 -13.18 -15.71
CA ALA A 38 3.84 -13.19 -14.62
C ALA A 38 4.55 -11.84 -14.48
N VAL A 39 4.94 -11.20 -15.58
CA VAL A 39 5.58 -9.88 -15.55
C VAL A 39 4.63 -8.82 -14.98
N VAL A 40 3.38 -8.77 -15.46
CA VAL A 40 2.38 -7.81 -14.96
C VAL A 40 2.09 -8.05 -13.46
N SER A 41 1.95 -9.31 -13.06
CA SER A 41 1.72 -9.66 -11.65
C SER A 41 2.91 -9.26 -10.76
N LEU A 42 4.13 -9.44 -11.25
CA LEU A 42 5.33 -9.03 -10.52
C LEU A 42 5.42 -7.50 -10.40
N GLN A 43 5.15 -6.76 -11.47
CA GLN A 43 5.14 -5.29 -11.44
C GLN A 43 4.12 -4.76 -10.44
N ASN A 44 2.88 -5.25 -10.50
CA ASN A 44 1.83 -4.87 -9.56
C ASN A 44 2.19 -5.25 -8.10
N GLY A 45 2.83 -6.41 -7.93
CA GLY A 45 3.32 -6.84 -6.61
C GLY A 45 4.40 -5.93 -6.05
N LEU A 46 5.35 -5.52 -6.88
CA LEU A 46 6.42 -4.59 -6.48
C LEU A 46 5.86 -3.21 -6.15
N GLU A 47 4.96 -2.67 -6.97
CA GLU A 47 4.29 -1.40 -6.70
C GLU A 47 3.49 -1.44 -5.38
N THR A 48 2.80 -2.54 -5.14
CA THR A 48 2.08 -2.74 -3.87
C THR A 48 3.05 -2.82 -2.68
N LEU A 49 4.19 -3.46 -2.82
CA LEU A 49 5.22 -3.51 -1.78
C LEU A 49 5.83 -2.13 -1.53
N GLU A 50 6.17 -1.39 -2.58
CA GLU A 50 6.68 -0.03 -2.48
C GLU A 50 5.71 0.87 -1.73
N ASN A 51 4.44 0.84 -2.08
CA ASN A 51 3.39 1.58 -1.39
C ASN A 51 3.19 1.14 0.08
N ARG A 52 3.51 -0.11 0.42
CA ARG A 52 3.38 -0.65 1.79
C ARG A 52 4.61 -0.43 2.66
N LEU A 53 5.78 -0.24 2.08
CA LEU A 53 7.01 0.01 2.84
C LEU A 53 7.02 1.38 3.52
N GLY A 54 6.09 2.25 3.16
CA GLY A 54 5.96 3.58 3.75
C GLY A 54 6.94 4.57 3.16
N ALA A 55 7.32 5.58 3.94
CA ALA A 55 8.25 6.60 3.51
C ALA A 55 9.70 6.08 3.56
N ASP A 56 10.49 6.40 2.53
CA ASP A 56 11.91 6.07 2.49
C ASP A 56 12.71 6.80 3.58
N ILE A 57 12.27 8.01 3.94
CA ILE A 57 12.93 8.86 4.91
C ILE A 57 11.92 9.39 5.92
N ILE A 58 12.26 9.23 7.18
CA ILE A 58 11.51 9.81 8.30
C ILE A 58 12.33 10.92 8.91
N VAL A 59 11.76 12.12 8.88
CA VAL A 59 12.40 13.32 9.44
C VAL A 59 11.85 13.58 10.84
N VAL A 60 12.72 13.59 11.81
CA VAL A 60 12.40 13.88 13.22
C VAL A 60 13.26 15.04 13.73
N PRO A 61 12.74 15.85 14.68
CA PRO A 61 13.54 16.94 15.25
C PRO A 61 14.72 16.39 16.08
N ASN A 62 15.78 17.15 16.16
CA ASN A 62 17.00 16.77 16.94
C ASN A 62 16.70 16.47 18.42
N THR A 63 15.65 17.06 18.96
CA THR A 63 15.21 16.81 20.32
C THR A 63 14.68 15.37 20.52
N ALA A 64 14.17 14.76 19.45
CA ALA A 64 13.67 13.39 19.49
C ALA A 64 14.82 12.37 19.67
N LYS A 65 15.97 12.59 19.05
CA LYS A 65 17.13 11.68 19.13
C LYS A 65 17.61 11.40 20.56
N ARG A 66 17.35 12.31 21.49
CA ARG A 66 17.74 12.16 22.90
C ARG A 66 16.72 11.45 23.76
N LYS A 67 15.47 11.38 23.32
CA LYS A 67 14.35 10.91 24.14
C LYS A 67 13.71 9.62 23.64
N VAL A 68 13.79 9.37 22.35
CA VAL A 68 13.09 8.24 21.72
C VAL A 68 13.94 7.70 20.58
N ASP A 69 14.10 6.39 20.52
CA ASP A 69 14.60 5.73 19.31
C ASP A 69 13.46 5.69 18.28
N PRO A 70 13.58 6.37 17.12
CA PRO A 70 12.54 6.37 16.12
C PRO A 70 12.14 4.99 15.62
N LYS A 71 13.08 4.03 15.66
CA LYS A 71 12.79 2.65 15.26
C LYS A 71 11.84 1.96 16.24
N THR A 72 12.08 2.07 17.52
CA THR A 72 11.22 1.44 18.52
C THR A 72 9.84 2.10 18.57
N MET A 73 9.75 3.39 18.32
CA MET A 73 8.47 4.09 18.25
C MET A 73 7.61 3.62 17.08
N ILE A 74 8.22 3.42 15.91
CA ILE A 74 7.49 3.06 14.69
C ILE A 74 7.21 1.55 14.63
N LEU A 75 8.18 0.72 15.02
CA LEU A 75 8.06 -0.73 14.94
C LEU A 75 7.39 -1.35 16.17
N ASP A 76 7.71 -0.86 17.35
CA ASP A 76 7.24 -1.43 18.61
C ASP A 76 6.08 -0.65 19.24
N GLY A 77 5.65 0.47 18.60
CA GLY A 77 4.57 1.32 19.11
C GLY A 77 4.90 1.98 20.45
N THR A 78 6.20 2.13 20.78
CA THR A 78 6.59 2.76 22.04
C THR A 78 6.14 4.20 22.09
N PRO A 79 5.37 4.63 23.10
CA PRO A 79 4.84 6.00 23.18
C PRO A 79 5.98 7.02 23.17
N GLY A 80 5.95 7.90 22.21
CA GLY A 80 6.87 9.01 22.10
C GLY A 80 6.17 10.22 21.52
N TYR A 81 6.49 11.39 22.01
CA TYR A 81 5.96 12.63 21.44
C TYR A 81 7.11 13.60 21.19
N PHE A 82 7.11 14.15 20.02
CA PHE A 82 7.96 15.26 19.63
C PHE A 82 7.19 16.11 18.61
N TYR A 83 7.48 17.37 18.60
CA TYR A 83 6.83 18.30 17.72
C TYR A 83 7.87 18.97 16.83
N MET A 84 7.48 19.16 15.59
CA MET A 84 8.25 19.91 14.60
C MET A 84 7.35 21.00 14.01
N GLU A 85 7.91 22.17 13.81
CA GLU A 85 7.19 23.28 13.21
C GLU A 85 6.76 22.92 11.79
N ARG A 86 5.48 23.20 11.45
CA ARG A 86 4.90 22.88 10.14
C ARG A 86 5.66 23.56 9.00
N GLU A 87 6.24 24.72 9.24
CA GLU A 87 7.04 25.47 8.26
C GLU A 87 8.24 24.66 7.73
N LYS A 88 8.79 23.78 8.54
CA LYS A 88 9.91 22.91 8.12
C LYS A 88 9.50 21.90 7.05
N MET A 89 8.23 21.53 6.97
CA MET A 89 7.71 20.67 5.91
C MET A 89 7.89 21.32 4.54
N VAL A 90 7.63 22.63 4.45
CA VAL A 90 7.83 23.40 3.21
C VAL A 90 9.31 23.41 2.78
N LEU A 91 10.23 23.52 3.74
CA LEU A 91 11.66 23.47 3.44
C LEU A 91 12.08 22.08 2.93
N ILE A 92 11.54 21.03 3.52
CA ILE A 92 11.84 19.65 3.12
C ILE A 92 11.30 19.36 1.73
N SER A 93 10.09 19.82 1.40
CA SER A 93 9.49 19.61 0.08
C SER A 93 10.26 20.27 -1.09
N HIS A 94 11.14 21.25 -0.79
CA HIS A 94 11.97 21.90 -1.80
C HIS A 94 13.36 21.26 -1.96
N ILE A 95 13.67 20.20 -1.23
CA ILE A 95 14.95 19.50 -1.35
C ILE A 95 14.91 18.66 -2.64
N GLU A 96 15.97 18.77 -3.43
CA GLU A 96 16.12 17.98 -4.66
C GLU A 96 16.07 16.48 -4.36
N GLY A 97 15.25 15.75 -5.10
CA GLY A 97 15.02 14.31 -4.91
C GLY A 97 13.86 13.96 -3.96
N VAL A 98 13.20 14.94 -3.34
CA VAL A 98 12.00 14.72 -2.54
C VAL A 98 10.78 14.84 -3.44
N GLU A 99 10.03 13.74 -3.62
CA GLU A 99 8.82 13.72 -4.44
C GLU A 99 7.58 14.07 -3.64
N LYS A 100 7.45 13.50 -2.43
CA LYS A 100 6.28 13.66 -1.57
C LYS A 100 6.68 13.86 -0.13
N VAL A 101 5.92 14.67 0.59
CA VAL A 101 6.09 14.91 2.02
C VAL A 101 4.72 14.83 2.67
N SER A 102 4.60 14.03 3.73
CA SER A 102 3.37 13.91 4.51
C SER A 102 3.67 14.09 6.00
N PRO A 103 2.98 14.99 6.70
CA PRO A 103 3.12 15.15 8.13
C PRO A 103 2.33 14.08 8.87
N GLN A 104 2.93 13.51 9.90
CA GLN A 104 2.26 12.63 10.83
C GLN A 104 2.48 13.12 12.27
N ILE A 105 1.46 12.98 13.09
CA ILE A 105 1.53 13.29 14.52
C ILE A 105 1.31 12.01 15.32
N PHE A 106 2.20 11.74 16.24
CA PHE A 106 2.09 10.62 17.16
C PHE A 106 1.73 11.16 18.54
N LEU A 107 0.53 10.83 19.01
CA LEU A 107 0.09 11.16 20.35
C LEU A 107 0.26 9.94 21.24
N ALA A 108 0.86 10.14 22.41
CA ALA A 108 0.97 9.09 23.38
C ALA A 108 -0.43 8.65 23.85
N SER A 109 -0.56 7.35 24.06
CA SER A 109 -1.82 6.79 24.48
C SER A 109 -2.22 7.32 25.85
N LEU A 110 -3.40 7.84 25.89
CA LEU A 110 -4.15 7.95 27.13
C LEU A 110 -4.89 6.64 27.34
N SER A 111 -5.04 6.20 28.57
CA SER A 111 -5.94 5.11 28.90
C SER A 111 -7.36 5.55 28.54
N ALA A 112 -7.77 5.30 27.31
CA ALA A 112 -9.13 5.57 26.90
C ALA A 112 -10.06 4.60 27.63
N SER A 113 -11.19 5.07 28.09
CA SER A 113 -12.21 4.26 28.78
C SER A 113 -12.75 3.11 27.90
N CYS A 114 -12.52 3.17 26.61
CA CYS A 114 -12.90 2.14 25.64
C CYS A 114 -11.86 1.01 25.47
N CYS A 115 -10.65 1.15 26.02
CA CYS A 115 -9.55 0.26 25.70
C CYS A 115 -8.94 -0.34 26.96
N SER A 116 -8.83 -1.66 26.97
CA SER A 116 -8.12 -2.38 28.05
C SER A 116 -6.60 -2.34 27.91
N VAL A 117 -6.11 -1.81 26.80
CA VAL A 117 -4.68 -1.64 26.48
C VAL A 117 -4.39 -0.21 26.07
N PRO A 118 -3.17 0.28 26.36
CA PRO A 118 -2.74 1.59 25.87
C PRO A 118 -2.78 1.60 24.34
N VAL A 119 -3.41 2.63 23.75
CA VAL A 119 -3.47 2.84 22.30
C VAL A 119 -2.64 4.04 21.91
N GLN A 120 -1.94 3.94 20.79
CA GLN A 120 -1.26 5.04 20.17
C GLN A 120 -2.15 5.66 19.09
N ILE A 121 -2.32 6.96 19.14
CA ILE A 121 -3.07 7.70 18.13
C ILE A 121 -2.06 8.24 17.12
N ILE A 122 -2.30 7.94 15.84
CA ILE A 122 -1.54 8.48 14.72
C ILE A 122 -2.47 9.39 13.94
N GLY A 123 -2.18 10.69 13.97
CA GLY A 123 -2.87 11.66 13.12
C GLY A 123 -2.09 11.88 11.84
N PHE A 124 -2.79 11.99 10.73
CA PHE A 124 -2.22 12.26 9.40
C PHE A 124 -3.12 13.22 8.63
N GLU A 125 -2.59 13.86 7.61
CA GLU A 125 -3.30 14.78 6.74
C GLU A 125 -3.76 14.02 5.48
N PRO A 126 -5.07 13.77 5.31
CA PRO A 126 -5.57 12.89 4.24
C PRO A 126 -5.16 13.31 2.84
N GLU A 127 -5.04 14.62 2.58
CA GLU A 127 -4.74 15.15 1.25
C GLU A 127 -3.28 14.89 0.83
N THR A 128 -2.38 14.82 1.79
CA THR A 128 -0.94 14.66 1.52
C THR A 128 -0.41 13.28 1.89
N ASP A 129 -1.20 12.48 2.59
CA ASP A 129 -0.75 11.18 3.06
C ASP A 129 -0.67 10.16 1.93
N PHE A 130 0.51 9.58 1.78
CA PHE A 130 0.80 8.52 0.81
C PHE A 130 1.11 7.17 1.47
N ILE A 131 1.03 7.08 2.79
CA ILE A 131 1.36 5.90 3.57
C ILE A 131 0.10 5.20 4.08
N ILE A 132 -0.74 5.93 4.81
CA ILE A 132 -1.89 5.39 5.53
C ILE A 132 -3.15 5.36 4.65
N GLN A 133 -3.39 6.43 3.90
CA GLN A 133 -4.56 6.56 3.03
C GLN A 133 -4.68 5.46 1.97
N PRO A 134 -3.63 5.06 1.23
CA PRO A 134 -3.74 3.96 0.27
C PRO A 134 -4.16 2.65 0.95
N TRP A 135 -3.66 2.41 2.14
CA TRP A 135 -3.97 1.23 2.94
C TRP A 135 -5.45 1.19 3.39
N ILE A 136 -5.94 2.33 3.85
CA ILE A 136 -7.34 2.49 4.23
C ILE A 136 -8.25 2.32 3.01
N ARG A 137 -7.90 2.92 1.89
CA ARG A 137 -8.66 2.81 0.63
C ARG A 137 -8.74 1.36 0.15
N GLU A 138 -7.64 0.62 0.20
CA GLU A 138 -7.60 -0.80 -0.17
C GLU A 138 -8.45 -1.68 0.77
N SER A 139 -8.36 -1.43 2.08
CA SER A 139 -9.00 -2.27 3.10
C SER A 139 -10.46 -1.89 3.36
N TYR A 140 -10.81 -0.62 3.23
CA TYR A 140 -12.10 -0.07 3.62
C TYR A 140 -12.96 0.41 2.44
N GLY A 141 -12.36 0.56 1.26
CA GLY A 141 -13.04 0.96 0.03
C GLY A 141 -13.47 2.42 -0.04
N ARG A 142 -13.14 3.25 0.94
CA ARG A 142 -13.42 4.68 0.97
C ARG A 142 -12.31 5.46 1.67
N GLU A 143 -12.27 6.75 1.41
CA GLU A 143 -11.39 7.67 2.14
C GLU A 143 -12.00 8.02 3.49
N LEU A 144 -11.15 8.33 4.47
CA LEU A 144 -11.58 8.85 5.76
C LEU A 144 -12.04 10.30 5.61
N ALA A 145 -13.18 10.61 6.20
CA ALA A 145 -13.64 11.98 6.35
C ALA A 145 -12.99 12.63 7.57
N HIS A 146 -13.10 13.96 7.66
CA HIS A 146 -12.62 14.70 8.82
C HIS A 146 -13.33 14.24 10.10
N GLY A 147 -12.57 13.78 11.06
CA GLY A 147 -13.07 13.26 12.32
C GLY A 147 -13.31 11.75 12.34
N ASP A 148 -13.17 11.06 11.22
CA ASP A 148 -13.20 9.60 11.19
C ASP A 148 -11.91 9.02 11.77
N VAL A 149 -12.02 7.87 12.42
CA VAL A 149 -10.91 7.15 13.04
C VAL A 149 -10.96 5.70 12.61
N VAL A 150 -9.83 5.15 12.20
CA VAL A 150 -9.66 3.71 12.02
C VAL A 150 -8.99 3.15 13.27
N VAL A 151 -9.57 2.12 13.83
CA VAL A 151 -9.05 1.47 15.04
C VAL A 151 -8.50 0.08 14.73
N GLY A 152 -7.43 -0.29 15.41
CA GLY A 152 -6.89 -1.63 15.32
C GLY A 152 -7.83 -2.66 15.97
N SER A 153 -7.73 -3.91 15.56
CA SER A 153 -8.58 -5.01 16.03
C SER A 153 -8.51 -5.29 17.54
N ALA A 154 -7.48 -4.76 18.22
CA ALA A 154 -7.34 -4.88 19.67
C ALA A 154 -8.15 -3.82 20.45
N VAL A 155 -8.71 -2.83 19.77
CA VAL A 155 -9.53 -1.79 20.37
C VAL A 155 -10.99 -2.27 20.39
N ASN A 156 -11.61 -2.23 21.56
CA ASN A 156 -12.99 -2.63 21.72
C ASN A 156 -13.94 -1.47 21.34
N ALA A 157 -14.22 -1.37 20.05
CA ALA A 157 -15.13 -0.38 19.48
C ALA A 157 -15.81 -0.95 18.23
N ASP A 158 -17.08 -0.62 18.04
CA ASP A 158 -17.85 -1.00 16.87
C ASP A 158 -17.87 0.13 15.82
N VAL A 159 -18.15 -0.24 14.57
CA VAL A 159 -18.24 0.72 13.46
C VAL A 159 -19.42 1.67 13.69
N GLY A 160 -19.12 2.96 13.75
CA GLY A 160 -20.12 4.01 14.03
C GLY A 160 -20.10 4.51 15.46
N ASP A 161 -19.29 3.91 16.33
CA ASP A 161 -19.10 4.41 17.69
C ASP A 161 -18.33 5.74 17.72
N THR A 162 -18.63 6.54 18.73
CA THR A 162 -17.89 7.78 18.99
C THR A 162 -16.88 7.54 20.10
N ILE A 163 -15.61 7.61 19.76
CA ILE A 163 -14.51 7.43 20.72
C ILE A 163 -14.10 8.80 21.27
N ARG A 164 -14.09 8.92 22.60
CA ARG A 164 -13.61 10.12 23.30
C ARG A 164 -12.26 9.84 23.93
N PHE A 165 -11.26 10.63 23.56
CA PHE A 165 -9.89 10.48 24.05
C PHE A 165 -9.56 11.38 25.27
N TYR A 166 -10.50 12.24 25.67
CA TYR A 166 -10.38 13.14 26.81
C TYR A 166 -11.58 12.99 27.73
N ASN A 167 -11.28 13.10 29.00
CA ASN A 167 -12.28 13.21 30.06
C ASN A 167 -12.42 14.68 30.48
#